data_49837bc870f1f1795018a8401d1d95a8
#
_entry.id   49837bc870f1f1795018a8401d1d95a8
#
_cell.length_a   1.000
_cell.length_b   1.000
_cell.length_c   1.000
_cell.angle_alpha   90.00
_cell.angle_beta   90.00
_cell.angle_gamma   90.00
#
_symmetry.space_group_name_H-M   'P 1'
#
loop_
_entity.id
_entity.type
_entity.pdbx_description
1 polymer ?
#
loop_
_entity_poly.entity_id
_entity_poly.type
_entity_poly.pdbx_seq_one_letter_code
_entity_poly.pdbx_strand_id
1 'polypeptide(L)' 'MMAAFVLVKMTASGGWEEINTLHMALHAIAGVKTVHFVAGPTDVIVFAEGADQATLAGTIGNIRQTQGVRSTDTRIVWPV' A
#
# COMPACT_ATOMS: atom_id res chain seq x y z
N MET A 1 17.99 5.78 -2.34
CA MET A 1 16.75 5.17 -1.82
C MET A 1 15.58 6.10 -2.05
N MET A 2 14.44 5.54 -2.40
CA MET A 2 13.21 6.29 -2.57
C MET A 2 12.13 5.68 -1.70
N ALA A 3 11.18 6.50 -1.29
CA ALA A 3 10.08 6.06 -0.44
C ALA A 3 8.78 6.74 -0.83
N ALA A 4 7.67 6.10 -0.49
CA ALA A 4 6.35 6.65 -0.73
C ALA A 4 5.37 6.18 0.32
N PHE A 5 4.39 7.03 0.61
CA PHE A 5 3.16 6.61 1.28
C PHE A 5 2.13 6.33 0.20
N VAL A 6 1.53 5.15 0.26
CA VAL A 6 0.47 4.77 -0.67
C VAL A 6 -0.83 4.71 0.10
N LEU A 7 -1.75 5.60 -0.24
CA LEU A 7 -3.06 5.67 0.38
C LEU A 7 -4.00 4.75 -0.39
N VAL A 8 -4.51 3.72 0.27
CA VAL A 8 -5.26 2.65 -0.39
C VAL A 8 -6.72 2.68 0.02
N LYS A 9 -7.61 2.56 -0.97
CA LYS A 9 -9.03 2.32 -0.73
C LYS A 9 -9.35 0.86 -1.03
N MET A 10 -10.08 0.23 -0.12
CA MET A 10 -10.50 -1.16 -0.28
C MET A 10 -11.75 -1.27 -1.13
N THR A 11 -11.88 -2.40 -1.83
CA THR A 11 -13.11 -2.70 -2.58
C THR A 11 -14.23 -3.18 -1.68
N ALA A 12 -13.86 -3.78 -0.56
CA ALA A 12 -14.81 -4.49 0.29
C ALA A 12 -15.37 -3.59 1.37
N SER A 13 -16.42 -4.07 2.05
CA SER A 13 -17.09 -3.35 3.11
C SER A 13 -16.29 -3.28 4.41
N GLY A 14 -15.11 -3.89 4.46
CA GLY A 14 -14.24 -3.83 5.61
C GLY A 14 -14.54 -4.85 6.70
N GLY A 15 -15.04 -6.03 6.32
CA GLY A 15 -15.17 -7.14 7.25
C GLY A 15 -13.80 -7.54 7.80
N TRP A 16 -13.78 -8.07 9.01
CA TRP A 16 -12.54 -8.39 9.70
C TRP A 16 -11.65 -9.36 8.91
N GLU A 17 -12.23 -10.38 8.30
CA GLU A 17 -11.47 -11.33 7.49
C GLU A 17 -10.83 -10.68 6.28
N GLU A 18 -11.58 -9.80 5.63
CA GLU A 18 -11.10 -9.10 4.44
C GLU A 18 -9.95 -8.15 4.79
N ILE A 19 -10.06 -7.45 5.90
CA ILE A 19 -9.01 -6.57 6.41
C ILE A 19 -7.75 -7.38 6.68
N ASN A 20 -7.89 -8.51 7.36
CA ASN A 20 -6.75 -9.35 7.70
C ASN A 20 -6.08 -9.94 6.45
N THR A 21 -6.87 -10.40 5.49
CA THR A 21 -6.35 -10.94 4.24
C THR A 21 -5.57 -9.88 3.46
N LEU A 22 -6.11 -8.67 3.37
CA LEU A 22 -5.45 -7.58 2.67
C LEU A 22 -4.17 -7.17 3.40
N HIS A 23 -4.21 -7.10 4.73
CA HIS A 23 -3.04 -6.76 5.54
C HIS A 23 -1.89 -7.72 5.25
N MET A 24 -2.18 -9.02 5.25
CA MET A 24 -1.16 -10.04 4.98
C MET A 24 -0.64 -9.95 3.55
N ALA A 25 -1.53 -9.74 2.59
CA ALA A 25 -1.14 -9.64 1.19
C ALA A 25 -0.23 -8.43 0.94
N LEU A 26 -0.54 -7.29 1.54
CA LEU A 26 0.27 -6.09 1.39
C LEU A 26 1.65 -6.26 2.04
N HIS A 27 1.69 -6.86 3.22
CA HIS A 27 2.98 -7.11 3.89
C HIS A 27 3.88 -8.07 3.12
N ALA A 28 3.31 -8.94 2.31
CA ALA A 28 4.08 -9.90 1.53
C ALA A 28 4.77 -9.27 0.32
N ILE A 29 4.41 -8.06 -0.05
CA ILE A 29 4.98 -7.38 -1.21
C ILE A 29 6.38 -6.86 -0.86
N ALA A 30 7.36 -7.20 -1.71
CA ALA A 30 8.73 -6.70 -1.53
C ALA A 30 8.72 -5.17 -1.63
N GLY A 31 9.37 -4.51 -0.69
CA GLY A 31 9.43 -3.05 -0.61
C GLY A 31 8.43 -2.43 0.32
N VAL A 32 7.39 -3.15 0.71
CA VAL A 32 6.42 -2.67 1.71
C VAL A 32 7.04 -2.81 3.09
N LYS A 33 7.08 -1.71 3.84
CA LYS A 33 7.68 -1.67 5.17
C LYS A 33 6.64 -1.69 6.27
N THR A 34 5.58 -0.89 6.14
CA THR A 34 4.51 -0.85 7.14
C THR A 34 3.16 -0.77 6.45
N VAL A 35 2.15 -1.31 7.11
CA VAL A 35 0.76 -1.28 6.66
C VAL A 35 -0.10 -0.89 7.83
N HIS A 36 -0.89 0.17 7.67
CA HIS A 36 -1.75 0.66 8.74
C HIS A 36 -3.18 0.79 8.23
N PHE A 37 -4.10 0.17 8.92
CA PHE A 37 -5.53 0.37 8.65
C PHE A 37 -6.02 1.54 9.47
N VAL A 38 -6.75 2.43 8.83
CA VAL A 38 -7.17 3.70 9.43
C VAL A 38 -8.66 3.94 9.17
N ALA A 39 -9.26 4.77 10.00
CA ALA A 39 -10.61 5.24 9.78
C ALA A 39 -10.56 6.54 8.99
N GLY A 40 -11.51 6.72 8.09
CA GLY A 40 -11.60 7.94 7.29
C GLY A 40 -11.70 7.66 5.80
N PRO A 41 -11.48 8.69 4.95
CA PRO A 41 -11.62 8.53 3.50
C PRO A 41 -10.65 7.54 2.87
N THR A 42 -9.49 7.33 3.51
CA THR A 42 -8.50 6.33 3.12
C THR A 42 -8.62 5.19 4.10
N ASP A 43 -8.62 3.96 3.58
CA ASP A 43 -8.79 2.79 4.43
C ASP A 43 -7.46 2.24 4.94
N VAL A 44 -6.41 2.33 4.13
CA VAL A 44 -5.10 1.77 4.45
C VAL A 44 -4.02 2.75 4.04
N ILE A 45 -2.99 2.86 4.87
CA ILE A 45 -1.79 3.63 4.53
C ILE A 45 -0.61 2.66 4.53
N VAL A 46 0.10 2.60 3.40
CA VAL A 46 1.25 1.73 3.21
C VAL A 46 2.49 2.60 3.07
N PHE A 47 3.54 2.28 3.83
CA PHE A 47 4.85 2.88 3.60
C PHE A 47 5.72 1.91 2.84
N ALA A 48 6.24 2.34 1.70
CA ALA A 48 7.05 1.51 0.82
C ALA A 48 8.37 2.20 0.49
N GLU A 49 9.41 1.39 0.29
CA GLU A 49 10.75 1.86 -0.07
C GLU A 49 11.27 1.06 -1.24
N GLY A 50 12.12 1.69 -2.05
CA GLY A 50 12.84 1.02 -3.12
C GLY A 50 14.22 1.63 -3.28
N ALA A 51 15.15 0.84 -3.81
CA ALA A 51 16.52 1.30 -4.02
C ALA A 51 16.56 2.45 -5.04
N ASP A 52 15.67 2.39 -6.02
CA ASP A 52 15.58 3.39 -7.08
C ASP A 52 14.12 3.55 -7.50
N GLN A 53 13.89 4.44 -8.45
CA GLN A 53 12.54 4.76 -8.92
C GLN A 53 11.86 3.55 -9.56
N ALA A 54 12.59 2.77 -10.34
CA ALA A 54 12.00 1.62 -11.02
C ALA A 54 11.54 0.56 -10.02
N THR A 55 12.36 0.30 -8.99
CA THR A 55 12.02 -0.66 -7.93
C THR A 55 10.80 -0.20 -7.15
N LEU A 56 10.77 1.07 -6.79
CA LEU A 56 9.61 1.62 -6.06
C LEU A 56 8.34 1.56 -6.91
N ALA A 57 8.44 1.89 -8.20
CA ALA A 57 7.31 1.81 -9.11
C ALA A 57 6.76 0.39 -9.22
N GLY A 58 7.65 -0.60 -9.24
CA GLY A 58 7.24 -2.01 -9.24
C GLY A 58 6.48 -2.39 -7.98
N THR A 59 6.95 -1.94 -6.83
CA THR A 59 6.26 -2.16 -5.55
C THR A 59 4.87 -1.53 -5.56
N ILE A 60 4.76 -0.30 -6.02
CA ILE A 60 3.48 0.41 -6.11
C ILE A 60 2.53 -0.32 -7.07
N GLY A 61 3.05 -0.80 -8.20
CA GLY A 61 2.25 -1.58 -9.14
C GLY A 61 1.71 -2.85 -8.53
N ASN A 62 2.52 -3.54 -7.73
CA ASN A 62 2.08 -4.75 -7.02
C ASN A 62 1.00 -4.44 -6.00
N ILE A 63 1.11 -3.31 -5.30
CA ILE A 63 0.06 -2.87 -4.38
C ILE A 63 -1.25 -2.65 -5.13
N ARG A 64 -1.18 -1.96 -6.27
CA ARG A 64 -2.37 -1.65 -7.07
C ARG A 64 -3.06 -2.90 -7.61
N GLN A 65 -2.30 -3.95 -7.87
CA GLN A 65 -2.83 -5.20 -8.41
C GLN A 65 -3.28 -6.19 -7.34
N THR A 66 -3.09 -5.86 -6.07
CA THR A 66 -3.48 -6.74 -4.98
C THR A 66 -5.00 -6.82 -4.89
N GLN A 67 -5.51 -8.04 -4.78
CA GLN A 67 -6.95 -8.25 -4.63
C GLN A 67 -7.44 -7.57 -3.35
N GLY A 68 -8.52 -6.81 -3.46
CA GLY A 68 -9.06 -6.04 -2.37
C GLY A 68 -8.69 -4.56 -2.42
N VAL A 69 -7.76 -4.18 -3.30
CA VAL A 69 -7.40 -2.78 -3.51
C VAL A 69 -8.25 -2.20 -4.63
N ARG A 70 -9.01 -1.18 -4.32
CA ARG A 70 -9.88 -0.50 -5.28
C ARG A 70 -9.14 0.61 -6.01
N SER A 71 -8.44 1.44 -5.25
CA SER A 71 -7.70 2.56 -5.80
C SER A 71 -6.55 2.91 -4.88
N THR A 72 -5.55 3.59 -5.43
CA THR A 72 -4.39 4.04 -4.67
C THR A 72 -4.09 5.51 -5.00
N ASP A 73 -3.55 6.21 -4.01
CA ASP A 73 -3.05 7.57 -4.15
C ASP A 73 -1.63 7.56 -3.58
N THR A 74 -0.65 7.69 -4.47
CA THR A 74 0.76 7.57 -4.09
C THR A 74 1.34 8.95 -3.79
N ARG A 75 1.96 9.07 -2.62
CA ARG A 75 2.63 10.29 -2.17
C ARG A 75 4.11 10.00 -2.00
N ILE A 76 4.92 10.48 -2.93
CA ILE A 76 6.37 10.29 -2.87
C ILE A 76 6.92 11.12 -1.70
N VAL A 77 7.79 10.51 -0.91
CA VAL A 77 8.47 11.20 0.18
C VAL A 77 9.63 11.99 -0.42
N TRP A 78 9.63 13.31 -0.19
CA TRP A 78 10.62 14.19 -0.82
C TRP A 78 11.05 15.28 0.15
N PRO A 79 12.35 15.43 0.42
CA PRO A 79 13.42 14.45 0.12
C PRO A 79 13.37 13.27 1.09
N VAL A 80 13.97 12.19 0.69
CA VAL A 80 14.03 11.00 1.53
C VAL A 80 15.22 11.11 2.50
#